data_93ad65de85816c257f9a90872f20528b
#
_entry.id   93ad65de85816c257f9a90872f20528b
#
_cell.length_a   1.000
_cell.length_b   1.000
_cell.length_c   1.000
_cell.angle_alpha   90.00
_cell.angle_beta   90.00
_cell.angle_gamma   90.00
#
_symmetry.space_group_name_H-M   'P 1'
#
loop_
_entity.id
_entity.type
_entity.pdbx_description
1 polymer ?
#
loop_
_entity_poly.entity_id
_entity_poly.type
_entity_poly.pdbx_seq_one_letter_code
_entity_poly.pdbx_strand_id
1 'polypeptide(L)'
;MAQKQLVKRSRQSFTRLARFFNQLMREQLGCGPVTVQQCYTLEALANGPLSMKELAAEVALHQSTLTRVVEKLEKQNLVQRTRKSGNQRSVEARLTDAGEQTYLFLDAAGSQMISDLLDLIPKERRVAIVDAMEELASLLNPNNEAFQKLLQGCRCGISNSRGKRLQHDS
;
A
#
# COMPACT_ATOMS: atom_id res chain seq x y z
N MET A 1 3.71 -34.37 2.46
CA MET A 1 4.80 -33.62 3.17
C MET A 1 5.24 -32.37 2.41
N ALA A 2 5.36 -32.40 1.09
CA ALA A 2 5.81 -31.26 0.25
C ALA A 2 4.97 -29.98 0.44
N GLN A 3 3.63 -30.09 0.46
CA GLN A 3 2.74 -28.92 0.59
C GLN A 3 2.92 -28.18 1.93
N LYS A 4 3.02 -28.89 3.05
CA LYS A 4 3.24 -28.26 4.37
C LYS A 4 4.57 -27.50 4.43
N GLN A 5 5.61 -28.03 3.79
CA GLN A 5 6.93 -27.40 3.73
C GLN A 5 6.91 -26.18 2.82
N LEU A 6 6.22 -26.24 1.68
CA LEU A 6 6.03 -25.10 0.80
C LEU A 6 5.32 -23.94 1.51
N VAL A 7 4.20 -24.20 2.18
CA VAL A 7 3.46 -23.20 2.97
C VAL A 7 4.36 -22.56 4.06
N LYS A 8 5.13 -23.38 4.79
CA LYS A 8 6.06 -22.87 5.82
C LYS A 8 7.12 -21.93 5.22
N ARG A 9 7.75 -22.34 4.11
CA ARG A 9 8.77 -21.53 3.42
C ARG A 9 8.17 -20.23 2.91
N SER A 10 7.01 -20.28 2.24
CA SER A 10 6.31 -19.10 1.73
C SER A 10 6.00 -18.13 2.86
N ARG A 11 5.39 -18.60 3.96
CA ARG A 11 5.10 -17.76 5.13
C ARG A 11 6.35 -17.08 5.70
N GLN A 12 7.47 -17.82 5.79
CA GLN A 12 8.72 -17.25 6.28
C GLN A 12 9.29 -16.20 5.34
N SER A 13 9.20 -16.41 4.02
CA SER A 13 9.64 -15.46 2.99
C SER A 13 8.80 -14.19 3.03
N PHE A 14 7.47 -14.30 3.06
CA PHE A 14 6.58 -13.15 3.22
C PHE A 14 6.87 -12.34 4.48
N THR A 15 7.09 -13.03 5.62
CA THR A 15 7.43 -12.33 6.87
C THR A 15 8.75 -11.58 6.79
N ARG A 16 9.77 -12.14 6.13
CA ARG A 16 11.08 -11.48 5.93
C ARG A 16 10.94 -10.27 5.01
N LEU A 17 10.26 -10.43 3.87
CA LEU A 17 9.99 -9.34 2.93
C LEU A 17 9.23 -8.20 3.60
N ALA A 18 8.15 -8.50 4.32
CA ALA A 18 7.37 -7.50 5.02
C ALA A 18 8.20 -6.74 6.06
N ARG A 19 9.06 -7.42 6.83
CA ARG A 19 9.97 -6.76 7.78
C ARG A 19 10.98 -5.87 7.08
N PHE A 20 11.57 -6.35 6.00
CA PHE A 20 12.53 -5.59 5.20
C PHE A 20 11.88 -4.32 4.62
N PHE A 21 10.74 -4.45 3.95
CA PHE A 21 10.03 -3.30 3.39
C PHE A 21 9.58 -2.31 4.47
N ASN A 22 9.08 -2.80 5.62
CA ASN A 22 8.73 -1.93 6.73
C ASN A 22 9.94 -1.16 7.31
N GLN A 23 11.12 -1.77 7.34
CA GLN A 23 12.35 -1.10 7.77
C GLN A 23 12.77 -0.05 6.73
N LEU A 24 12.78 -0.43 5.48
CA LEU A 24 13.14 0.43 4.36
C LEU A 24 12.28 1.68 4.28
N MET A 25 10.96 1.49 4.40
CA MET A 25 10.00 2.59 4.43
C MET A 25 10.25 3.54 5.61
N ARG A 26 10.64 3.02 6.79
CA ARG A 26 10.96 3.88 7.94
C ARG A 26 12.24 4.67 7.75
N GLU A 27 13.28 4.06 7.16
CA GLU A 27 14.59 4.69 7.01
C GLU A 27 14.64 5.67 5.84
N GLN A 28 14.01 5.35 4.73
CA GLN A 28 14.07 6.19 3.51
C GLN A 28 13.02 7.30 3.48
N LEU A 29 11.80 7.04 3.92
CA LEU A 29 10.76 8.06 3.96
C LEU A 29 10.85 8.95 5.21
N GLY A 30 11.65 8.58 6.20
CA GLY A 30 12.03 9.45 7.31
C GLY A 30 13.00 10.57 6.92
N CYS A 31 13.56 10.53 5.71
CA CYS A 31 14.46 11.57 5.18
C CYS A 31 13.74 12.70 4.44
N GLY A 32 12.40 12.65 4.31
CA GLY A 32 11.61 13.64 3.61
C GLY A 32 10.42 14.16 4.44
N PRO A 33 9.73 15.20 3.94
CA PRO A 33 8.58 15.78 4.64
C PRO A 33 7.31 14.93 4.54
N VAL A 34 7.35 13.74 3.92
CA VAL A 34 6.18 12.90 3.67
C VAL A 34 6.26 11.55 4.37
N THR A 35 5.12 11.09 4.87
CA THR A 35 4.97 9.76 5.45
C THR A 35 4.67 8.71 4.37
N VAL A 36 4.80 7.42 4.70
CA VAL A 36 4.46 6.30 3.79
C VAL A 36 3.05 6.43 3.21
N GLN A 37 2.06 6.76 4.04
CA GLN A 37 0.68 6.94 3.59
C GLN A 37 0.52 8.13 2.65
N GLN A 38 1.28 9.20 2.87
CA GLN A 38 1.32 10.35 1.98
C GLN A 38 1.99 9.99 0.65
N CYS A 39 3.08 9.21 0.68
CA CYS A 39 3.77 8.72 -0.52
C CYS A 39 2.81 7.90 -1.40
N TYR A 40 2.12 6.90 -0.83
CA TYR A 40 1.13 6.12 -1.59
C TYR A 40 -0.03 6.98 -2.12
N THR A 41 -0.41 8.03 -1.40
CA THR A 41 -1.45 8.95 -1.86
C THR A 41 -0.97 9.79 -3.05
N LEU A 42 0.28 10.27 -3.04
CA LEU A 42 0.88 10.99 -4.16
C LEU A 42 1.02 10.07 -5.38
N GLU A 43 1.50 8.84 -5.18
CA GLU A 43 1.63 7.82 -6.24
C GLU A 43 0.28 7.52 -6.91
N ALA A 44 -0.77 7.27 -6.12
CA ALA A 44 -2.11 7.02 -6.67
C ALA A 44 -2.64 8.20 -7.49
N LEU A 45 -2.31 9.44 -7.11
CA LEU A 45 -2.73 10.65 -7.82
C LEU A 45 -1.84 11.01 -9.03
N ALA A 46 -0.69 10.37 -9.20
CA ALA A 46 0.20 10.62 -10.34
C ALA A 46 -0.42 10.23 -11.69
N ASN A 47 -1.34 9.26 -11.67
CA ASN A 47 -2.08 8.84 -12.87
C ASN A 47 -3.31 9.70 -13.18
N GLY A 48 -3.60 10.71 -12.37
CA GLY A 48 -4.69 11.66 -12.56
C GLY A 48 -5.57 11.86 -11.32
N PRO A 49 -6.54 12.78 -11.42
CA PRO A 49 -7.45 13.08 -10.32
C PRO A 49 -8.33 11.88 -9.95
N LEU A 50 -8.51 11.65 -8.64
CA LEU A 50 -9.35 10.59 -8.08
C LEU A 50 -10.37 11.20 -7.10
N SER A 51 -11.58 10.65 -7.06
CA SER A 51 -12.52 10.97 -5.97
C SER A 51 -11.96 10.42 -4.65
N MET A 52 -12.38 11.00 -3.53
CA MET A 52 -11.94 10.55 -2.20
C MET A 52 -12.27 9.07 -1.95
N LYS A 53 -13.33 8.54 -2.57
CA LYS A 53 -13.71 7.13 -2.46
C LYS A 53 -12.78 6.23 -3.26
N GLU A 54 -12.48 6.58 -4.52
CA GLU A 54 -11.55 5.85 -5.38
C GLU A 54 -10.14 5.85 -4.76
N LEU A 55 -9.68 7.03 -4.32
CA LEU A 55 -8.38 7.18 -3.69
C LEU A 55 -8.25 6.33 -2.41
N ALA A 56 -9.31 6.26 -1.58
CA ALA A 56 -9.31 5.42 -0.38
C ALA A 56 -9.20 3.92 -0.71
N ALA A 57 -9.86 3.49 -1.79
CA ALA A 57 -9.76 2.12 -2.27
C ALA A 57 -8.37 1.81 -2.83
N GLU A 58 -7.80 2.72 -3.62
CA GLU A 58 -6.48 2.57 -4.25
C GLU A 58 -5.37 2.43 -3.20
N VAL A 59 -5.36 3.32 -2.20
CA VAL A 59 -4.33 3.29 -1.14
C VAL A 59 -4.67 2.34 0.02
N ALA A 60 -5.73 1.56 -0.09
CA ALA A 60 -6.20 0.61 0.93
C ALA A 60 -6.39 1.24 2.33
N LEU A 61 -6.87 2.48 2.40
CA LEU A 61 -7.13 3.22 3.64
C LEU A 61 -8.64 3.39 3.90
N HIS A 62 -9.01 3.45 5.18
CA HIS A 62 -10.33 3.93 5.55
C HIS A 62 -10.48 5.41 5.16
N GLN A 63 -11.68 5.79 4.69
CA GLN A 63 -11.95 7.15 4.20
C GLN A 63 -11.62 8.24 5.25
N SER A 64 -11.86 7.98 6.54
CA SER A 64 -11.51 8.92 7.62
C SER A 64 -10.00 9.11 7.79
N THR A 65 -9.21 8.05 7.57
CA THR A 65 -7.74 8.12 7.60
C THR A 65 -7.22 8.87 6.39
N LEU A 66 -7.73 8.53 5.20
CA LEU A 66 -7.36 9.22 3.97
C LEU A 66 -7.65 10.71 4.04
N THR A 67 -8.82 11.12 4.57
CA THR A 67 -9.16 12.54 4.73
C THR A 67 -8.07 13.30 5.48
N ARG A 68 -7.56 12.74 6.59
CA ARG A 68 -6.46 13.34 7.36
C ARG A 68 -5.13 13.37 6.59
N VAL A 69 -4.87 12.35 5.78
CA VAL A 69 -3.66 12.31 4.93
C VAL A 69 -3.74 13.40 3.87
N VAL A 70 -4.86 13.51 3.17
CA VAL A 70 -5.08 14.53 2.13
C VAL A 70 -5.05 15.94 2.73
N GLU A 71 -5.66 16.18 3.90
CA GLU A 71 -5.58 17.48 4.60
C GLU A 71 -4.14 17.89 4.93
N LYS A 72 -3.29 16.95 5.29
CA LYS A 72 -1.86 17.22 5.52
C LYS A 72 -1.13 17.56 4.22
N LEU A 73 -1.41 16.82 3.14
CA LEU A 73 -0.84 17.08 1.82
C LEU A 73 -1.30 18.44 1.25
N GLU A 74 -2.55 18.84 1.50
CA GLU A 74 -3.04 20.18 1.14
C GLU A 74 -2.31 21.28 1.92
N LYS A 75 -2.10 21.10 3.22
CA LYS A 75 -1.32 22.05 4.03
C LYS A 75 0.14 22.19 3.55
N GLN A 76 0.69 21.14 2.97
CA GLN A 76 2.01 21.11 2.35
C GLN A 76 2.01 21.61 0.90
N ASN A 77 0.85 22.00 0.36
CA ASN A 77 0.64 22.39 -1.04
C ASN A 77 1.05 21.31 -2.06
N LEU A 78 0.95 20.04 -1.69
CA LEU A 78 1.27 18.91 -2.58
C LEU A 78 0.03 18.35 -3.29
N VAL A 79 -1.14 18.50 -2.69
CA VAL A 79 -2.42 18.04 -3.23
C VAL A 79 -3.43 19.20 -3.12
N GLN A 80 -4.37 19.24 -4.03
CA GLN A 80 -5.53 20.12 -3.94
C GLN A 80 -6.82 19.34 -4.18
N ARG A 81 -7.87 19.70 -3.46
CA ARG A 81 -9.23 19.21 -3.70
C ARG A 81 -9.99 20.17 -4.59
N THR A 82 -10.60 19.64 -5.65
CA THR A 82 -11.44 20.40 -6.57
C THR A 82 -12.80 19.75 -6.68
N ARG A 83 -13.82 20.56 -6.96
CA ARG A 83 -15.16 20.01 -7.26
C ARG A 83 -15.16 19.50 -8.71
N LYS A 84 -15.72 18.32 -8.92
CA LYS A 84 -15.84 17.75 -10.26
C LYS A 84 -16.75 18.63 -11.12
N SER A 85 -16.27 19.00 -12.31
CA SER A 85 -17.09 19.73 -13.28
C SER A 85 -18.37 18.94 -13.59
N GLY A 86 -19.54 19.54 -13.37
CA GLY A 86 -20.85 18.93 -13.63
C GLY A 86 -21.49 18.17 -12.45
N ASN A 87 -20.79 17.94 -11.33
CA ASN A 87 -21.38 17.36 -10.12
C ASN A 87 -20.84 18.05 -8.85
N GLN A 88 -21.62 19.03 -8.36
CA GLN A 88 -21.23 19.85 -7.19
C GLN A 88 -21.01 19.03 -5.88
N ARG A 89 -21.47 17.78 -5.82
CA ARG A 89 -21.32 16.90 -4.63
C ARG A 89 -20.09 16.02 -4.68
N SER A 90 -19.38 15.93 -5.81
CA SER A 90 -18.20 15.10 -5.94
C SER A 90 -16.92 15.94 -5.81
N VAL A 91 -16.10 15.63 -4.81
CA VAL A 91 -14.79 16.23 -4.59
C VAL A 91 -13.73 15.27 -5.07
N GLU A 92 -12.84 15.74 -5.95
CA GLU A 92 -11.67 15.00 -6.43
C GLU A 92 -10.40 15.62 -5.87
N ALA A 93 -9.43 14.76 -5.52
CA ALA A 93 -8.07 15.16 -5.18
C ALA A 93 -7.17 15.04 -6.41
N ARG A 94 -6.22 15.96 -6.55
CA ARG A 94 -5.19 15.91 -7.60
C ARG A 94 -3.88 16.48 -7.08
N LEU A 95 -2.78 16.11 -7.72
CA LEU A 95 -1.48 16.73 -7.43
C LEU A 95 -1.49 18.21 -7.82
N THR A 96 -0.71 18.99 -7.11
CA THR A 96 -0.22 20.30 -7.56
C THR A 96 1.10 20.11 -8.29
N ASP A 97 1.63 21.16 -8.93
CA ASP A 97 2.96 21.11 -9.57
C ASP A 97 4.05 20.72 -8.54
N ALA A 98 3.97 21.23 -7.31
CA ALA A 98 4.86 20.85 -6.23
C ALA A 98 4.66 19.39 -5.79
N GLY A 99 3.42 18.90 -5.83
CA GLY A 99 3.09 17.51 -5.56
C GLY A 99 3.66 16.58 -6.60
N GLU A 100 3.55 16.93 -7.88
CA GLU A 100 4.12 16.17 -8.98
C GLU A 100 5.65 16.08 -8.88
N GLN A 101 6.32 17.20 -8.65
CA GLN A 101 7.78 17.22 -8.45
C GLN A 101 8.19 16.36 -7.25
N THR A 102 7.44 16.43 -6.14
CA THR A 102 7.70 15.61 -4.96
C THR A 102 7.52 14.12 -5.28
N TYR A 103 6.46 13.76 -5.99
CA TYR A 103 6.24 12.38 -6.44
C TYR A 103 7.40 11.89 -7.31
N LEU A 104 7.80 12.65 -8.33
CA LEU A 104 8.90 12.27 -9.23
C LEU A 104 10.22 12.06 -8.48
N PHE A 105 10.50 12.89 -7.48
CA PHE A 105 11.68 12.70 -6.62
C PHE A 105 11.61 11.40 -5.81
N LEU A 106 10.46 11.10 -5.21
CA LEU A 106 10.24 9.89 -4.43
C LEU A 106 10.27 8.62 -5.30
N ASP A 107 9.68 8.69 -6.49
CA ASP A 107 9.66 7.61 -7.47
C ASP A 107 11.09 7.28 -7.95
N ALA A 108 11.87 8.30 -8.29
CA ALA A 108 13.27 8.13 -8.68
C ALA A 108 14.12 7.49 -7.57
N ALA A 109 13.94 7.93 -6.32
CA ALA A 109 14.64 7.36 -5.16
C ALA A 109 14.23 5.90 -4.91
N GLY A 110 12.93 5.60 -5.01
CA GLY A 110 12.39 4.23 -4.90
C GLY A 110 12.90 3.33 -6.01
N SER A 111 12.89 3.82 -7.27
CA SER A 111 13.39 3.09 -8.43
C SER A 111 14.89 2.78 -8.32
N GLN A 112 15.70 3.73 -7.85
CA GLN A 112 17.13 3.48 -7.64
C GLN A 112 17.36 2.38 -6.60
N MET A 113 16.64 2.43 -5.49
CA MET A 113 16.73 1.41 -4.43
C MET A 113 16.36 0.01 -4.95
N ILE A 114 15.29 -0.11 -5.74
CA ILE A 114 14.89 -1.39 -6.34
C ILE A 114 15.94 -1.85 -7.37
N SER A 115 16.54 -0.93 -8.14
CA SER A 115 17.64 -1.23 -9.03
C SER A 115 18.82 -1.84 -8.29
N ASP A 116 19.25 -1.20 -7.18
CA ASP A 116 20.35 -1.69 -6.34
C ASP A 116 20.02 -3.08 -5.74
N LEU A 117 18.77 -3.30 -5.32
CA LEU A 117 18.31 -4.61 -4.83
C LEU A 117 18.35 -5.67 -5.92
N LEU A 118 17.94 -5.34 -7.15
CA LEU A 118 17.99 -6.26 -8.29
C LEU A 118 19.43 -6.61 -8.66
N ASP A 119 20.38 -5.70 -8.45
CA ASP A 119 21.80 -5.95 -8.73
C ASP A 119 22.42 -6.98 -7.77
N LEU A 120 21.84 -7.20 -6.61
CA LEU A 120 22.21 -8.30 -5.70
C LEU A 120 21.75 -9.69 -6.21
N ILE A 121 20.87 -9.73 -7.22
CA ILE A 121 20.32 -10.97 -7.77
C ILE A 121 21.08 -11.35 -9.06
N PRO A 122 21.48 -12.62 -9.27
CA PRO A 122 22.05 -13.09 -10.52
C PRO A 122 21.16 -12.72 -11.71
N LYS A 123 21.76 -12.18 -12.78
CA LYS A 123 21.04 -11.63 -13.95
C LYS A 123 20.01 -12.59 -14.52
N GLU A 124 20.36 -13.88 -14.57
CA GLU A 124 19.53 -14.94 -15.16
C GLU A 124 18.25 -15.20 -14.36
N ARG A 125 18.18 -14.71 -13.11
CA ARG A 125 17.04 -14.93 -12.21
C ARG A 125 16.16 -13.70 -12.04
N ARG A 126 16.62 -12.52 -12.44
CA ARG A 126 15.91 -11.25 -12.19
C ARG A 126 14.51 -11.24 -12.76
N VAL A 127 14.39 -11.57 -14.07
CA VAL A 127 13.10 -11.59 -14.77
C VAL A 127 12.13 -12.55 -14.10
N ALA A 128 12.53 -13.80 -13.85
CA ALA A 128 11.65 -14.79 -13.22
C ALA A 128 11.19 -14.41 -11.81
N ILE A 129 12.00 -13.65 -11.07
CA ILE A 129 11.62 -13.16 -9.75
C ILE A 129 10.61 -12.01 -9.89
N VAL A 130 10.82 -11.08 -10.82
CA VAL A 130 9.90 -9.97 -11.08
C VAL A 130 8.55 -10.50 -11.57
N ASP A 131 8.54 -11.42 -12.53
CA ASP A 131 7.31 -12.05 -13.04
C ASP A 131 6.50 -12.72 -11.92
N ALA A 132 7.19 -13.45 -11.02
CA ALA A 132 6.54 -14.08 -9.87
C ALA A 132 6.00 -13.06 -8.86
N MET A 133 6.66 -11.91 -8.67
CA MET A 133 6.16 -10.82 -7.84
C MET A 133 4.95 -10.14 -8.47
N GLU A 134 4.93 -9.91 -9.77
CA GLU A 134 3.79 -9.35 -10.50
C GLU A 134 2.58 -10.28 -10.45
N GLU A 135 2.77 -11.59 -10.63
CA GLU A 135 1.72 -12.58 -10.47
C GLU A 135 1.10 -12.53 -9.07
N LEU A 136 1.93 -12.52 -8.03
CA LEU A 136 1.47 -12.40 -6.65
C LEU A 136 0.74 -11.08 -6.40
N ALA A 137 1.26 -9.96 -6.89
CA ALA A 137 0.64 -8.65 -6.74
C ALA A 137 -0.74 -8.60 -7.40
N SER A 138 -0.89 -9.21 -8.58
CA SER A 138 -2.18 -9.29 -9.27
C SER A 138 -3.24 -10.06 -8.48
N LEU A 139 -2.85 -11.13 -7.78
CA LEU A 139 -3.73 -11.91 -6.91
C LEU A 139 -4.14 -11.16 -5.64
N LEU A 140 -3.27 -10.29 -5.13
CA LEU A 140 -3.51 -9.50 -3.90
C LEU A 140 -4.29 -8.20 -4.15
N ASN A 141 -4.81 -8.01 -5.35
CA ASN A 141 -5.62 -6.85 -5.72
C ASN A 141 -6.94 -6.84 -4.92
N PRO A 142 -7.31 -5.69 -4.31
CA PRO A 142 -8.59 -5.53 -3.59
C PRO A 142 -9.84 -5.87 -4.41
N ASN A 143 -9.77 -5.77 -5.74
CA ASN A 143 -10.86 -6.13 -6.64
C ASN A 143 -10.92 -7.63 -6.98
N ASN A 144 -9.96 -8.43 -6.52
CA ASN A 144 -9.94 -9.88 -6.73
C ASN A 144 -10.87 -10.57 -5.73
N GLU A 145 -11.90 -11.27 -6.22
CA GLU A 145 -12.87 -11.96 -5.38
C GLU A 145 -12.25 -13.04 -4.47
N ALA A 146 -11.24 -13.76 -4.96
CA ALA A 146 -10.57 -14.79 -4.17
C ALA A 146 -9.81 -14.17 -3.01
N PHE A 147 -9.16 -13.02 -3.22
CA PHE A 147 -8.48 -12.26 -2.18
C PHE A 147 -9.47 -11.70 -1.15
N GLN A 148 -10.62 -11.17 -1.58
CA GLN A 148 -11.67 -10.71 -0.67
C GLN A 148 -12.23 -11.84 0.21
N LYS A 149 -12.45 -13.03 -0.35
CA LYS A 149 -12.88 -14.22 0.40
C LYS A 149 -11.81 -14.63 1.43
N LEU A 150 -10.53 -14.59 1.07
CA LEU A 150 -9.41 -14.86 1.99
C LEU A 150 -9.40 -13.89 3.17
N LEU A 151 -9.56 -12.58 2.92
CA LEU A 151 -9.60 -11.57 3.98
C LEU A 151 -10.80 -11.73 4.91
N GLN A 152 -11.96 -12.10 4.38
CA GLN A 152 -13.17 -12.38 5.19
C GLN A 152 -12.94 -13.60 6.09
N GLY A 153 -12.35 -14.68 5.58
CA GLY A 153 -11.99 -15.87 6.36
C GLY A 153 -11.03 -15.55 7.52
N CYS A 154 -10.04 -14.68 7.29
CA CYS A 154 -9.10 -14.24 8.32
C CYS A 154 -9.81 -13.43 9.44
N ARG A 155 -10.78 -12.57 9.09
CA ARG A 155 -11.56 -11.80 10.07
C ARG A 155 -12.44 -12.66 10.96
N CYS A 156 -13.07 -13.71 10.42
CA CYS A 156 -13.86 -14.65 11.22
C CYS A 156 -13.02 -15.39 12.27
N GLY A 157 -11.77 -15.74 11.96
CA GLY A 157 -10.85 -16.38 12.91
C GLY A 157 -10.48 -15.49 14.10
N ILE A 158 -10.42 -14.17 13.89
CA ILE A 158 -10.08 -13.19 14.94
C ILE A 158 -11.28 -12.88 15.85
N SER A 159 -12.52 -12.89 15.33
CA SER A 159 -13.73 -12.62 16.14
C SER A 159 -14.04 -13.76 17.12
N ASN A 160 -13.72 -15.00 16.77
CA ASN A 160 -13.95 -16.16 17.66
C ASN A 160 -12.97 -16.25 18.84
N SER A 161 -11.78 -15.64 18.74
CA SER A 161 -10.80 -15.65 19.83
C SER A 161 -11.05 -14.57 20.90
N ARG A 162 -11.89 -13.55 20.62
CA ARG A 162 -12.25 -12.50 21.59
C ARG A 162 -13.52 -12.79 22.40
N GLY A 163 -14.28 -13.85 22.09
CA GLY A 163 -15.56 -14.20 22.71
C GLY A 163 -15.48 -15.10 23.96
N LYS A 164 -14.33 -15.66 24.32
CA LYS A 164 -14.15 -16.43 25.54
C LYS A 164 -13.48 -15.59 26.62
N ARG A 165 -14.21 -14.66 27.23
CA ARG A 165 -13.87 -14.24 28.60
C ARG A 165 -14.20 -15.40 29.53
N LEU A 166 -13.18 -15.89 30.21
CA LEU A 166 -13.29 -16.79 31.36
C LEU A 166 -14.26 -16.19 32.37
N GLN A 167 -15.41 -16.82 32.54
CA GLN A 167 -16.20 -16.65 33.74
C GLN A 167 -15.46 -17.41 34.83
N HIS A 168 -14.82 -16.71 35.73
CA HIS A 168 -14.40 -17.24 37.02
C HIS A 168 -15.66 -17.25 37.90
N ASP A 169 -16.18 -18.45 38.13
CA ASP A 169 -17.11 -18.72 39.20
C ASP A 169 -16.40 -18.57 40.57
N SER A 170 -17.05 -17.82 41.45
CA SER A 170 -16.73 -17.67 42.86
C SER A 170 -17.25 -18.83 43.64
#